data_a1b945f295aa0eecb352b1444a6b8451
#
_entry.id   a1b945f295aa0eecb352b1444a6b8451
#
_cell.length_a   1.000
_cell.length_b   1.000
_cell.length_c   1.000
_cell.angle_alpha   90.00
_cell.angle_beta   90.00
_cell.angle_gamma   90.00
#
_symmetry.space_group_name_H-M   'P 1'
#
loop_
_entity.id
_entity.type
_entity.pdbx_description
1 polymer ?
#
loop_
_entity_poly.entity_id
_entity_poly.type
_entity_poly.pdbx_seq_one_letter_code
_entity_poly.pdbx_strand_id
1 'polypeptide(L)'
;LLLLLLLLEFALAPLLLLACVGAGRADDASDKQAFHDFLVQAKSGASTDKDKVAAFYKTAGAYWRVHWLDYSLHPENYADVMALYRADQALYQRPFQVPDPERYRKDIELFKEFDSKNAGPKNPALFVGSSTIMKWKTADAFPGFSVINRGFGGSVTEDVQYYYKDVIGKYHPSAVLFYCDNDVTGGGDPDHAFDLAMAVYRQVRSDFPKVPFVFLSMKHAPNSAFANLGEPKAIDRYNALAKAEAKKDPSFKYFDMDAPVLDANGKVQPNLFLDGEHFNDKGYALINP
;
A
#
# COMPACT_ATOMS: atom_id res chain seq x y z
N LEU A 1 32.84 28.94 13.89
CA LEU A 1 33.04 28.86 12.42
C LEU A 1 32.82 27.40 11.91
N LEU A 2 33.06 26.38 12.77
CA LEU A 2 32.90 24.97 12.39
C LEU A 2 31.44 24.48 12.47
N LEU A 3 30.58 25.19 13.21
CA LEU A 3 29.14 24.86 13.34
C LEU A 3 28.29 25.41 12.19
N LEU A 4 28.80 26.36 11.41
CA LEU A 4 28.09 26.94 10.26
C LEU A 4 28.27 26.14 8.96
N LEU A 5 29.32 25.33 8.88
CA LEU A 5 29.59 24.48 7.68
C LEU A 5 28.82 23.16 7.67
N LEU A 6 28.37 22.69 8.84
CA LEU A 6 27.55 21.47 8.93
C LEU A 6 26.05 21.69 8.67
N LEU A 7 25.60 22.95 8.61
CA LEU A 7 24.20 23.31 8.30
C LEU A 7 23.95 23.57 6.82
N LEU A 8 25.00 23.68 5.99
CA LEU A 8 24.85 23.91 4.55
C LEU A 8 24.70 22.64 3.69
N GLU A 9 25.09 21.46 4.20
CA GLU A 9 24.93 20.22 3.44
C GLU A 9 23.54 19.58 3.55
N PHE A 10 22.72 19.98 4.51
CA PHE A 10 21.34 19.50 4.66
C PHE A 10 20.27 20.41 4.02
N ALA A 11 20.63 21.58 3.51
CA ALA A 11 19.69 22.57 2.97
C ALA A 11 19.51 22.52 1.45
N LEU A 12 20.30 21.73 0.71
CA LEU A 12 20.25 21.68 -0.76
C LEU A 12 19.45 20.51 -1.33
N ALA A 13 19.07 19.53 -0.51
CA ALA A 13 18.27 18.40 -0.99
C ALA A 13 16.74 18.63 -1.09
N PRO A 14 16.10 19.48 -0.29
CA PRO A 14 14.65 19.69 -0.42
C PRO A 14 14.23 20.77 -1.39
N LEU A 15 15.13 21.65 -1.88
CA LEU A 15 14.72 22.73 -2.77
C LEU A 15 14.60 22.35 -4.25
N LEU A 16 15.17 21.22 -4.66
CA LEU A 16 15.01 20.72 -6.04
C LEU A 16 13.71 19.93 -6.25
N LEU A 17 13.02 19.52 -5.18
CA LEU A 17 11.76 18.77 -5.29
C LEU A 17 10.50 19.67 -5.26
N LEU A 18 10.59 20.95 -4.90
CA LEU A 18 9.44 21.87 -4.87
C LEU A 18 9.31 22.74 -6.13
N ALA A 19 10.27 22.71 -7.04
CA ALA A 19 10.19 23.46 -8.30
C ALA A 19 9.45 22.74 -9.43
N CYS A 20 9.10 21.44 -9.27
CA CYS A 20 8.47 20.66 -10.32
C CYS A 20 6.94 20.58 -10.27
N VAL A 21 6.27 21.32 -9.39
CA VAL A 21 4.79 21.30 -9.29
C VAL A 21 4.13 22.34 -10.22
N GLY A 22 4.89 23.12 -10.99
CA GLY A 22 4.34 24.21 -11.78
C GLY A 22 4.78 24.36 -13.23
N ALA A 23 5.62 23.45 -13.78
CA ALA A 23 6.11 23.57 -15.17
C ALA A 23 5.71 22.33 -15.97
N GLY A 24 4.53 22.35 -16.58
CA GLY A 24 4.06 21.25 -17.40
C GLY A 24 4.76 21.16 -18.76
N ARG A 25 5.00 19.95 -19.21
CA ARG A 25 5.18 19.48 -20.59
C ARG A 25 6.52 19.60 -21.32
N ALA A 26 7.46 20.46 -20.95
CA ALA A 26 8.76 20.48 -21.62
C ALA A 26 9.76 19.44 -21.07
N ASP A 27 9.60 19.07 -19.80
CA ASP A 27 10.47 18.11 -19.09
C ASP A 27 10.10 16.64 -19.33
N ASP A 28 8.87 16.37 -19.75
CA ASP A 28 8.32 15.01 -19.86
C ASP A 28 9.05 14.14 -20.92
N ALA A 29 9.40 14.72 -22.07
CA ALA A 29 10.15 14.01 -23.12
C ALA A 29 11.61 13.78 -22.71
N SER A 30 12.22 14.72 -21.98
CA SER A 30 13.58 14.63 -21.46
C SER A 30 13.67 13.57 -20.37
N ASP A 31 12.72 13.57 -19.42
CA ASP A 31 12.64 12.59 -18.35
C ASP A 31 12.41 11.18 -18.88
N LYS A 32 11.51 11.05 -19.86
CA LYS A 32 11.27 9.78 -20.55
C LYS A 32 12.53 9.26 -21.25
N GLN A 33 13.27 10.11 -21.95
CA GLN A 33 14.52 9.73 -22.60
C GLN A 33 15.57 9.32 -21.57
N ALA A 34 15.71 10.07 -20.48
CA ALA A 34 16.64 9.74 -19.41
C ALA A 34 16.30 8.40 -18.76
N PHE A 35 15.02 8.11 -18.56
CA PHE A 35 14.57 6.84 -18.02
C PHE A 35 14.78 5.69 -19.01
N HIS A 36 14.51 5.92 -20.29
CA HIS A 36 14.83 4.95 -21.36
C HIS A 36 16.32 4.58 -21.34
N ASP A 37 17.22 5.58 -21.31
CA ASP A 37 18.65 5.37 -21.30
C ASP A 37 19.11 4.63 -20.04
N PHE A 38 18.53 4.95 -18.89
CA PHE A 38 18.72 4.19 -17.65
C PHE A 38 18.37 2.71 -17.82
N LEU A 39 17.21 2.39 -18.41
CA LEU A 39 16.76 1.01 -18.62
C LEU A 39 17.69 0.27 -19.61
N VAL A 40 18.10 0.92 -20.69
CA VAL A 40 19.07 0.33 -21.64
C VAL A 40 20.40 -0.02 -20.96
N GLN A 41 20.89 0.84 -20.05
CA GLN A 41 22.09 0.56 -19.26
C GLN A 41 21.87 -0.55 -18.23
N ALA A 42 20.72 -0.56 -17.56
CA ALA A 42 20.37 -1.55 -16.55
C ALA A 42 20.38 -2.97 -17.11
N LYS A 43 19.93 -3.17 -18.35
CA LYS A 43 19.92 -4.46 -19.03
C LYS A 43 21.28 -5.14 -19.09
N SER A 44 22.37 -4.37 -19.22
CA SER A 44 23.75 -4.90 -19.27
C SER A 44 24.30 -5.25 -17.89
N GLY A 45 23.66 -4.82 -16.82
CA GLY A 45 24.08 -4.95 -15.43
C GLY A 45 23.22 -5.89 -14.59
N ALA A 46 22.45 -6.80 -15.22
CA ALA A 46 21.60 -7.77 -14.53
C ALA A 46 22.29 -8.37 -13.31
N SER A 47 21.67 -8.27 -12.14
CA SER A 47 22.34 -8.57 -10.89
C SER A 47 21.35 -9.09 -9.84
N THR A 48 21.78 -10.09 -9.08
CA THR A 48 21.14 -10.51 -7.83
C THR A 48 21.71 -9.75 -6.62
N ASP A 49 22.65 -8.84 -6.84
CA ASP A 49 23.22 -7.98 -5.81
C ASP A 49 22.13 -7.06 -5.23
N LYS A 50 21.96 -7.13 -3.92
CA LYS A 50 20.87 -6.43 -3.21
C LYS A 50 20.91 -4.91 -3.40
N ASP A 51 22.10 -4.33 -3.44
CA ASP A 51 22.26 -2.87 -3.57
C ASP A 51 21.93 -2.42 -5.00
N LYS A 52 22.32 -3.18 -6.00
CA LYS A 52 21.97 -2.91 -7.40
C LYS A 52 20.49 -3.09 -7.66
N VAL A 53 19.87 -4.15 -7.10
CA VAL A 53 18.43 -4.36 -7.17
C VAL A 53 17.68 -3.20 -6.49
N ALA A 54 18.12 -2.78 -5.31
CA ALA A 54 17.52 -1.65 -4.59
C ALA A 54 17.67 -0.33 -5.37
N ALA A 55 18.84 -0.09 -5.97
CA ALA A 55 19.09 1.09 -6.79
C ALA A 55 18.20 1.12 -8.05
N PHE A 56 18.04 -0.02 -8.73
CA PHE A 56 17.15 -0.16 -9.89
C PHE A 56 15.70 0.23 -9.52
N TYR A 57 15.14 -0.41 -8.50
CA TYR A 57 13.75 -0.14 -8.09
C TYR A 57 13.56 1.26 -7.49
N LYS A 58 14.59 1.84 -6.86
CA LYS A 58 14.55 3.23 -6.39
C LYS A 58 14.44 4.21 -7.56
N THR A 59 15.22 4.03 -8.61
CA THR A 59 15.19 4.89 -9.80
C THR A 59 13.89 4.72 -10.57
N ALA A 60 13.50 3.47 -10.86
CA ALA A 60 12.25 3.18 -11.55
C ALA A 60 11.02 3.69 -10.75
N GLY A 61 11.01 3.48 -9.43
CA GLY A 61 9.94 3.97 -8.57
C GLY A 61 9.86 5.50 -8.51
N ALA A 62 10.99 6.21 -8.61
CA ALA A 62 11.01 7.66 -8.69
C ALA A 62 10.35 8.15 -9.98
N TYR A 63 10.70 7.54 -11.12
CA TYR A 63 10.10 7.84 -12.42
C TYR A 63 8.58 7.59 -12.41
N TRP A 64 8.14 6.39 -12.08
CA TRP A 64 6.71 6.02 -12.09
C TRP A 64 5.88 6.80 -11.09
N ARG A 65 6.46 7.26 -9.99
CA ARG A 65 5.75 8.12 -9.01
C ARG A 65 5.33 9.47 -9.60
N VAL A 66 6.09 9.97 -10.57
CA VAL A 66 5.76 11.22 -11.28
C VAL A 66 4.81 10.96 -12.45
N HIS A 67 5.07 9.89 -13.20
CA HIS A 67 4.41 9.63 -14.49
C HIS A 67 3.20 8.67 -14.41
N TRP A 68 2.84 8.18 -13.21
CA TRP A 68 1.78 7.17 -13.05
C TRP A 68 0.42 7.62 -13.63
N LEU A 69 0.07 8.88 -13.47
CA LEU A 69 -1.22 9.40 -13.92
C LEU A 69 -1.26 9.50 -15.45
N ASP A 70 -0.22 10.06 -16.05
CA ASP A 70 -0.15 10.18 -17.51
C ASP A 70 -0.07 8.78 -18.16
N TYR A 71 0.73 7.87 -17.62
CA TYR A 71 0.75 6.48 -18.04
C TYR A 71 -0.65 5.82 -17.96
N SER A 72 -1.39 6.06 -16.89
CA SER A 72 -2.72 5.46 -16.72
C SER A 72 -3.75 5.97 -17.71
N LEU A 73 -3.60 7.23 -18.14
CA LEU A 73 -4.47 7.86 -19.13
C LEU A 73 -4.03 7.59 -20.57
N HIS A 74 -2.71 7.50 -20.81
CA HIS A 74 -2.08 7.42 -22.13
C HIS A 74 -0.98 6.34 -22.19
N PRO A 75 -1.29 5.05 -21.90
CA PRO A 75 -0.30 3.98 -21.84
C PRO A 75 0.47 3.80 -23.16
N GLU A 76 -0.11 4.15 -24.28
CA GLU A 76 0.51 4.12 -25.60
C GLU A 76 1.74 5.00 -25.69
N ASN A 77 1.80 6.11 -24.96
CA ASN A 77 2.93 7.02 -24.93
C ASN A 77 4.17 6.43 -24.21
N TYR A 78 3.99 5.35 -23.47
CA TYR A 78 5.02 4.72 -22.64
C TYR A 78 5.35 3.27 -23.06
N ALA A 79 4.82 2.83 -24.19
CA ALA A 79 4.94 1.44 -24.62
C ALA A 79 6.40 0.97 -24.73
N ASP A 80 7.29 1.83 -25.22
CA ASP A 80 8.73 1.62 -25.37
C ASP A 80 9.44 1.43 -24.01
N VAL A 81 9.32 2.42 -23.12
CA VAL A 81 9.93 2.36 -21.77
C VAL A 81 9.30 1.27 -20.92
N MET A 82 8.00 1.00 -21.06
CA MET A 82 7.35 -0.07 -20.34
C MET A 82 7.85 -1.45 -20.79
N ALA A 83 8.07 -1.66 -22.07
CA ALA A 83 8.62 -2.92 -22.58
C ALA A 83 10.03 -3.19 -22.04
N LEU A 84 10.91 -2.16 -22.01
CA LEU A 84 12.24 -2.25 -21.41
C LEU A 84 12.15 -2.50 -19.90
N TYR A 85 11.33 -1.73 -19.20
CA TYR A 85 11.16 -1.87 -17.76
C TYR A 85 10.71 -3.27 -17.36
N ARG A 86 9.74 -3.86 -18.08
CA ARG A 86 9.28 -5.23 -17.84
C ARG A 86 10.38 -6.26 -18.07
N ALA A 87 11.18 -6.09 -19.14
CA ALA A 87 12.32 -6.95 -19.41
C ALA A 87 13.35 -6.88 -18.29
N ASP A 88 13.63 -5.68 -17.79
CA ASP A 88 14.58 -5.47 -16.69
C ASP A 88 14.07 -5.97 -15.35
N GLN A 89 12.78 -5.81 -15.04
CA GLN A 89 12.17 -6.41 -13.84
C GLN A 89 12.42 -7.92 -13.78
N ALA A 90 12.37 -8.61 -14.92
CA ALA A 90 12.67 -10.04 -14.97
C ALA A 90 14.13 -10.36 -14.63
N LEU A 91 15.06 -9.42 -14.85
CA LEU A 91 16.49 -9.56 -14.54
C LEU A 91 16.85 -9.11 -13.12
N TYR A 92 16.13 -8.12 -12.57
CA TYR A 92 16.31 -7.59 -11.24
C TYR A 92 15.24 -8.13 -10.29
N GLN A 93 15.20 -9.45 -10.11
CA GLN A 93 14.23 -10.08 -9.24
C GLN A 93 14.41 -9.65 -7.79
N ARG A 94 13.37 -9.12 -7.21
CA ARG A 94 13.29 -8.76 -5.81
C ARG A 94 12.44 -9.79 -5.07
N PRO A 95 13.04 -10.75 -4.34
CA PRO A 95 12.25 -11.64 -3.50
C PRO A 95 11.57 -10.83 -2.41
N PHE A 96 10.31 -11.14 -2.14
CA PHE A 96 9.61 -10.57 -0.99
C PHE A 96 10.36 -10.91 0.29
N GLN A 97 10.60 -9.92 1.12
CA GLN A 97 11.22 -10.08 2.43
C GLN A 97 10.32 -9.43 3.46
N VAL A 98 9.96 -10.19 4.49
CA VAL A 98 9.25 -9.64 5.64
C VAL A 98 10.20 -8.67 6.35
N PRO A 99 9.86 -7.38 6.43
CA PRO A 99 10.71 -6.42 7.10
C PRO A 99 10.69 -6.62 8.61
N ASP A 100 11.73 -6.13 9.31
CA ASP A 100 11.74 -6.11 10.78
C ASP A 100 10.56 -5.27 11.32
N PRO A 101 9.65 -5.83 12.11
CA PRO A 101 8.50 -5.12 12.67
C PRO A 101 8.90 -3.98 13.62
N GLU A 102 10.10 -4.02 14.21
CA GLU A 102 10.61 -2.98 15.11
C GLU A 102 10.71 -1.60 14.44
N ARG A 103 10.70 -1.51 13.09
CA ARG A 103 10.60 -0.25 12.36
C ARG A 103 9.34 0.55 12.71
N TYR A 104 8.28 -0.10 13.19
CA TYR A 104 7.02 0.53 13.59
C TYR A 104 6.91 0.85 15.08
N ARG A 105 7.95 0.60 15.87
CA ARG A 105 7.92 0.89 17.31
C ARG A 105 7.42 2.30 17.62
N LYS A 106 7.87 3.30 16.87
CA LYS A 106 7.45 4.69 17.07
C LYS A 106 5.97 4.91 16.79
N ASP A 107 5.44 4.32 15.71
CA ASP A 107 4.02 4.44 15.35
C ASP A 107 3.14 3.80 16.42
N ILE A 108 3.54 2.64 16.93
CA ILE A 108 2.81 1.92 17.98
C ILE A 108 2.88 2.68 19.31
N GLU A 109 4.03 3.25 19.67
CA GLU A 109 4.13 4.11 20.86
C GLU A 109 3.24 5.35 20.76
N LEU A 110 3.10 5.97 19.58
CA LEU A 110 2.14 7.06 19.36
C LEU A 110 0.69 6.59 19.59
N PHE A 111 0.31 5.38 19.17
CA PHE A 111 -1.01 4.83 19.49
C PHE A 111 -1.21 4.66 21.00
N LYS A 112 -0.21 4.14 21.71
CA LYS A 112 -0.26 3.99 23.17
C LYS A 112 -0.35 5.34 23.87
N GLU A 113 0.43 6.32 23.44
CA GLU A 113 0.41 7.68 23.97
C GLU A 113 -0.96 8.32 23.76
N PHE A 114 -1.53 8.22 22.56
CA PHE A 114 -2.88 8.73 22.26
C PHE A 114 -3.92 8.08 23.18
N ASP A 115 -3.91 6.75 23.30
CA ASP A 115 -4.85 6.00 24.12
C ASP A 115 -4.71 6.35 25.62
N SER A 116 -3.50 6.67 26.09
CA SER A 116 -3.26 7.06 27.49
C SER A 116 -3.85 8.43 27.84
N LYS A 117 -4.00 9.30 26.84
CA LYS A 117 -4.50 10.68 27.00
C LYS A 117 -5.99 10.80 26.70
N ASN A 118 -6.58 9.83 26.02
CA ASN A 118 -7.94 9.91 25.52
C ASN A 118 -8.75 8.70 26.00
N ALA A 119 -9.92 8.94 26.59
CA ALA A 119 -10.87 7.87 26.82
C ALA A 119 -11.38 7.36 25.47
N GLY A 120 -10.97 6.14 25.09
CA GLY A 120 -11.44 5.52 23.88
C GLY A 120 -12.95 5.25 23.86
N PRO A 121 -13.59 5.20 22.69
CA PRO A 121 -15.00 4.86 22.60
C PRO A 121 -15.23 3.41 23.06
N LYS A 122 -16.42 3.16 23.63
CA LYS A 122 -16.81 1.80 24.02
C LYS A 122 -17.18 0.98 22.79
N ASN A 123 -16.71 -0.26 22.74
CA ASN A 123 -16.99 -1.22 21.67
C ASN A 123 -16.80 -0.65 20.24
N PRO A 124 -15.62 -0.11 19.90
CA PRO A 124 -15.42 0.50 18.60
C PRO A 124 -15.39 -0.52 17.47
N ALA A 125 -15.81 -0.12 16.28
CA ALA A 125 -15.36 -0.79 15.06
C ALA A 125 -13.87 -0.44 14.86
N LEU A 126 -13.02 -1.47 14.80
CA LEU A 126 -11.57 -1.34 14.78
C LEU A 126 -11.05 -1.54 13.37
N PHE A 127 -10.46 -0.51 12.81
CA PHE A 127 -9.82 -0.53 11.49
C PHE A 127 -8.33 -0.81 11.65
N VAL A 128 -7.84 -1.89 11.07
CA VAL A 128 -6.45 -2.37 11.23
C VAL A 128 -5.83 -2.71 9.90
N GLY A 129 -4.57 -2.39 9.73
CA GLY A 129 -3.78 -2.78 8.55
C GLY A 129 -2.85 -1.69 8.05
N SER A 130 -2.68 -1.64 6.74
CA SER A 130 -1.66 -0.83 6.07
C SER A 130 -2.06 0.63 5.82
N SER A 131 -1.36 1.27 4.89
CA SER A 131 -1.53 2.70 4.56
C SER A 131 -2.93 3.07 4.07
N THR A 132 -3.64 2.18 3.41
CA THR A 132 -5.03 2.40 3.01
C THR A 132 -5.92 2.62 4.24
N ILE A 133 -5.72 1.83 5.30
CA ILE A 133 -6.42 2.06 6.57
C ILE A 133 -5.93 3.34 7.23
N MET A 134 -4.62 3.54 7.34
CA MET A 134 -4.04 4.72 7.99
C MET A 134 -4.57 6.04 7.40
N LYS A 135 -4.70 6.11 6.07
CA LYS A 135 -5.15 7.31 5.36
C LYS A 135 -6.68 7.49 5.36
N TRP A 136 -7.44 6.47 5.73
CA TRP A 136 -8.90 6.55 5.76
C TRP A 136 -9.37 7.43 6.94
N LYS A 137 -10.07 8.50 6.64
CA LYS A 137 -10.67 9.41 7.62
C LYS A 137 -11.91 8.74 8.24
N THR A 138 -11.68 7.66 9.00
CA THR A 138 -12.77 6.77 9.47
C THR A 138 -13.79 7.48 10.37
N ALA A 139 -13.37 8.45 11.18
CA ALA A 139 -14.30 9.21 12.01
C ALA A 139 -15.28 10.05 11.17
N ASP A 140 -14.81 10.61 10.06
CA ASP A 140 -15.64 11.40 9.14
C ASP A 140 -16.50 10.49 8.24
N ALA A 141 -15.96 9.34 7.85
CA ALA A 141 -16.62 8.37 6.99
C ALA A 141 -17.77 7.64 7.70
N PHE A 142 -17.69 7.47 9.02
CA PHE A 142 -18.66 6.73 9.80
C PHE A 142 -19.25 7.58 10.95
N PRO A 143 -19.92 8.72 10.61
CA PRO A 143 -20.49 9.59 11.63
C PRO A 143 -21.57 8.84 12.43
N GLY A 144 -21.51 8.96 13.75
CA GLY A 144 -22.44 8.26 14.64
C GLY A 144 -22.04 6.83 15.02
N PHE A 145 -20.95 6.31 14.47
CA PHE A 145 -20.36 5.04 14.90
C PHE A 145 -19.11 5.28 15.74
N SER A 146 -18.93 4.43 16.74
CA SER A 146 -17.68 4.38 17.49
C SER A 146 -16.62 3.68 16.63
N VAL A 147 -15.58 4.40 16.20
CA VAL A 147 -14.51 3.85 15.36
C VAL A 147 -13.14 4.15 15.96
N ILE A 148 -12.20 3.22 15.80
CA ILE A 148 -10.78 3.43 16.08
C ILE A 148 -9.99 2.98 14.85
N ASN A 149 -9.10 3.85 14.36
CA ASN A 149 -8.17 3.53 13.29
C ASN A 149 -6.78 3.21 13.88
N ARG A 150 -6.28 2.02 13.56
CA ARG A 150 -4.95 1.51 13.92
C ARG A 150 -4.21 1.01 12.68
N GLY A 151 -4.41 1.70 11.56
CA GLY A 151 -3.60 1.51 10.35
C GLY A 151 -2.21 2.15 10.51
N PHE A 152 -1.17 1.49 10.02
CA PHE A 152 0.19 2.01 9.97
C PHE A 152 0.82 1.71 8.60
N GLY A 153 1.35 2.78 7.96
CA GLY A 153 1.69 2.77 6.55
C GLY A 153 2.82 1.81 6.18
N GLY A 154 2.63 1.03 5.12
CA GLY A 154 3.63 0.07 4.65
C GLY A 154 3.69 -1.24 5.46
N SER A 155 2.77 -1.46 6.41
CA SER A 155 2.74 -2.70 7.19
C SER A 155 2.33 -3.89 6.33
N VAL A 156 2.95 -5.03 6.61
CA VAL A 156 2.56 -6.37 6.17
C VAL A 156 1.78 -7.08 7.28
N THR A 157 1.17 -8.21 6.97
CA THR A 157 0.33 -8.92 7.94
C THR A 157 1.10 -9.38 9.17
N GLU A 158 2.37 -9.77 9.02
CA GLU A 158 3.25 -10.13 10.15
C GLU A 158 3.49 -8.96 11.11
N ASP A 159 3.53 -7.72 10.61
CA ASP A 159 3.61 -6.55 11.49
C ASP A 159 2.37 -6.41 12.36
N VAL A 160 1.18 -6.63 11.77
CA VAL A 160 -0.09 -6.62 12.51
C VAL A 160 -0.10 -7.75 13.54
N GLN A 161 0.40 -8.93 13.21
CA GLN A 161 0.51 -10.06 14.15
C GLN A 161 1.48 -9.74 15.29
N TYR A 162 2.64 -9.18 14.98
CA TYR A 162 3.64 -8.81 15.97
C TYR A 162 3.10 -7.80 16.99
N TYR A 163 2.37 -6.80 16.51
CA TYR A 163 1.75 -5.77 17.35
C TYR A 163 0.27 -6.04 17.69
N TYR A 164 -0.19 -7.28 17.52
CA TYR A 164 -1.60 -7.65 17.71
C TYR A 164 -2.19 -7.13 19.02
N LYS A 165 -1.47 -7.29 20.14
CA LYS A 165 -1.92 -6.83 21.46
C LYS A 165 -2.13 -5.32 21.53
N ASP A 166 -1.31 -4.56 20.79
CA ASP A 166 -1.33 -3.10 20.80
C ASP A 166 -2.38 -2.52 19.83
N VAL A 167 -2.63 -3.20 18.71
CA VAL A 167 -3.52 -2.68 17.65
C VAL A 167 -4.89 -3.37 17.63
N ILE A 168 -5.06 -4.54 18.25
CA ILE A 168 -6.33 -5.27 18.33
C ILE A 168 -6.64 -5.70 19.78
N GLY A 169 -5.76 -6.48 20.40
CA GLY A 169 -6.06 -7.27 21.59
C GLY A 169 -6.46 -6.46 22.84
N LYS A 170 -5.96 -5.24 23.00
CA LYS A 170 -6.30 -4.37 24.13
C LYS A 170 -7.67 -3.70 24.02
N TYR A 171 -8.25 -3.67 22.82
CA TYR A 171 -9.57 -3.10 22.60
C TYR A 171 -10.66 -4.16 22.79
N HIS A 172 -11.89 -3.72 23.04
CA HIS A 172 -13.08 -4.58 23.04
C HIS A 172 -13.92 -4.22 21.80
N PRO A 173 -13.53 -4.65 20.60
CA PRO A 173 -14.15 -4.18 19.37
C PRO A 173 -15.57 -4.73 19.19
N SER A 174 -16.45 -3.96 18.52
CA SER A 174 -17.72 -4.45 17.98
C SER A 174 -17.57 -5.11 16.61
N ALA A 175 -16.51 -4.76 15.87
CA ALA A 175 -16.09 -5.36 14.63
C ALA A 175 -14.58 -5.12 14.42
N VAL A 176 -13.91 -6.02 13.70
CA VAL A 176 -12.53 -5.79 13.21
C VAL A 176 -12.57 -5.73 11.70
N LEU A 177 -12.15 -4.61 11.12
CA LEU A 177 -12.00 -4.42 9.68
C LEU A 177 -10.49 -4.50 9.35
N PHE A 178 -10.13 -5.45 8.50
CA PHE A 178 -8.74 -5.78 8.22
C PHE A 178 -8.39 -5.56 6.75
N TYR A 179 -7.29 -4.86 6.49
CA TYR A 179 -6.72 -4.65 5.17
C TYR A 179 -5.19 -4.61 5.24
N CYS A 180 -4.53 -5.51 4.52
CA CYS A 180 -3.08 -5.50 4.38
C CYS A 180 -2.72 -5.92 2.96
N ASP A 181 -2.16 -5.01 2.17
CA ASP A 181 -1.88 -5.21 0.75
C ASP A 181 -0.39 -5.41 0.45
N ASN A 182 0.49 -4.92 1.33
CA ASN A 182 1.93 -4.94 1.07
C ASN A 182 2.53 -6.35 1.00
N ASP A 183 1.85 -7.36 1.56
CA ASP A 183 2.24 -8.76 1.43
C ASP A 183 2.25 -9.19 -0.05
N VAL A 184 1.23 -8.79 -0.80
CA VAL A 184 1.07 -9.15 -2.22
C VAL A 184 1.70 -8.11 -3.14
N THR A 185 1.44 -6.81 -2.91
CA THR A 185 1.98 -5.73 -3.74
C THR A 185 3.51 -5.61 -3.60
N GLY A 186 4.07 -6.07 -2.49
CA GLY A 186 5.50 -6.25 -2.29
C GLY A 186 6.12 -7.42 -3.04
N GLY A 187 5.31 -8.25 -3.71
CA GLY A 187 5.75 -9.41 -4.48
C GLY A 187 5.70 -10.74 -3.72
N GLY A 188 5.00 -10.79 -2.57
CA GLY A 188 4.77 -12.03 -1.83
C GLY A 188 3.76 -12.94 -2.52
N ASP A 189 3.76 -14.21 -2.14
CA ASP A 189 2.82 -15.22 -2.62
C ASP A 189 1.41 -14.96 -2.06
N PRO A 190 0.37 -14.86 -2.89
CA PRO A 190 -0.98 -14.51 -2.43
C PRO A 190 -1.63 -15.60 -1.57
N ASP A 191 -1.32 -16.88 -1.78
CA ASP A 191 -1.84 -17.96 -0.95
C ASP A 191 -1.22 -17.88 0.46
N HIS A 192 0.09 -17.66 0.54
CA HIS A 192 0.77 -17.45 1.83
C HIS A 192 0.29 -16.17 2.54
N ALA A 193 0.15 -15.06 1.81
CA ALA A 193 -0.40 -13.81 2.36
C ALA A 193 -1.81 -14.03 2.94
N PHE A 194 -2.65 -14.83 2.27
CA PHE A 194 -3.97 -15.17 2.77
C PHE A 194 -3.91 -16.05 4.03
N ASP A 195 -2.99 -17.03 4.10
CA ASP A 195 -2.78 -17.85 5.31
C ASP A 195 -2.41 -16.99 6.52
N LEU A 196 -1.58 -15.95 6.34
CA LEU A 196 -1.25 -14.98 7.38
C LEU A 196 -2.48 -14.17 7.81
N ALA A 197 -3.29 -13.68 6.87
CA ALA A 197 -4.54 -13.00 7.19
C ALA A 197 -5.51 -13.90 7.96
N MET A 198 -5.58 -15.19 7.60
CA MET A 198 -6.37 -16.19 8.32
C MET A 198 -5.82 -16.48 9.71
N ALA A 199 -4.51 -16.31 9.95
CA ALA A 199 -3.94 -16.41 11.29
C ALA A 199 -4.41 -15.24 12.17
N VAL A 200 -4.43 -14.00 11.65
CA VAL A 200 -5.02 -12.83 12.34
C VAL A 200 -6.51 -13.08 12.62
N TYR A 201 -7.26 -13.55 11.63
CA TYR A 201 -8.68 -13.89 11.80
C TYR A 201 -8.89 -14.90 12.93
N ARG A 202 -8.16 -16.02 12.93
CA ARG A 202 -8.26 -17.05 13.98
C ARG A 202 -7.93 -16.51 15.36
N GLN A 203 -6.94 -15.61 15.47
CA GLN A 203 -6.59 -14.97 16.74
C GLN A 203 -7.76 -14.07 17.22
N VAL A 204 -8.32 -13.26 16.32
CA VAL A 204 -9.51 -12.42 16.65
C VAL A 204 -10.69 -13.30 17.09
N ARG A 205 -10.93 -14.41 16.42
CA ARG A 205 -12.00 -15.36 16.78
C ARG A 205 -11.77 -16.03 18.14
N SER A 206 -10.51 -16.28 18.49
CA SER A 206 -10.13 -16.82 19.80
C SER A 206 -10.42 -15.82 20.93
N ASP A 207 -9.98 -14.56 20.74
CA ASP A 207 -10.07 -13.54 21.77
C ASP A 207 -11.47 -12.92 21.86
N PHE A 208 -12.16 -12.81 20.71
CA PHE A 208 -13.46 -12.17 20.56
C PHE A 208 -14.45 -13.05 19.77
N PRO A 209 -14.95 -14.15 20.34
CA PRO A 209 -15.72 -15.16 19.59
C PRO A 209 -16.98 -14.67 18.88
N LYS A 210 -17.54 -13.54 19.30
CA LYS A 210 -18.80 -12.98 18.75
C LYS A 210 -18.57 -11.77 17.83
N VAL A 211 -17.33 -11.29 17.74
CA VAL A 211 -16.99 -10.10 16.96
C VAL A 211 -16.87 -10.47 15.49
N PRO A 212 -17.59 -9.82 14.56
CA PRO A 212 -17.41 -10.04 13.14
C PRO A 212 -16.02 -9.55 12.71
N PHE A 213 -15.40 -10.35 11.84
CA PHE A 213 -14.18 -9.97 11.13
C PHE A 213 -14.54 -9.61 9.69
N VAL A 214 -14.26 -8.39 9.30
CA VAL A 214 -14.54 -7.87 7.95
C VAL A 214 -13.22 -7.77 7.19
N PHE A 215 -13.03 -8.69 6.29
CA PHE A 215 -11.90 -8.67 5.37
C PHE A 215 -12.20 -7.70 4.24
N LEU A 216 -11.36 -6.68 4.09
CA LEU A 216 -11.46 -5.71 3.01
C LEU A 216 -10.61 -6.23 1.83
N SER A 217 -11.21 -6.34 0.65
CA SER A 217 -10.47 -6.82 -0.53
C SER A 217 -9.31 -5.91 -0.88
N MET A 218 -8.24 -6.49 -1.40
CA MET A 218 -7.22 -5.68 -2.07
C MET A 218 -7.82 -5.02 -3.30
N LYS A 219 -7.56 -3.74 -3.45
CA LYS A 219 -7.92 -2.99 -4.64
C LYS A 219 -6.82 -3.06 -5.69
N HIS A 220 -7.19 -3.16 -6.94
CA HIS A 220 -6.29 -2.77 -8.01
C HIS A 220 -6.02 -1.26 -7.95
N ALA A 221 -4.81 -0.88 -8.31
CA ALA A 221 -4.39 0.51 -8.32
C ALA A 221 -3.65 0.81 -9.63
N PRO A 222 -3.59 2.07 -10.07
CA PRO A 222 -2.85 2.41 -11.30
C PRO A 222 -1.41 1.90 -11.32
N ASN A 223 -0.71 1.91 -10.17
CA ASN A 223 0.65 1.42 -10.07
C ASN A 223 0.79 -0.11 -10.13
N SER A 224 -0.28 -0.88 -9.94
CA SER A 224 -0.26 -2.34 -10.13
C SER A 224 0.19 -2.74 -11.54
N ALA A 225 0.02 -1.84 -12.51
CA ALA A 225 0.49 -2.07 -13.88
C ALA A 225 2.02 -2.06 -14.01
N PHE A 226 2.75 -1.41 -13.10
CA PHE A 226 4.21 -1.25 -13.18
C PHE A 226 4.98 -1.56 -11.88
N ALA A 227 4.29 -1.95 -10.79
CA ALA A 227 4.97 -2.24 -9.53
C ALA A 227 5.70 -3.58 -9.57
N ASN A 228 4.98 -4.68 -9.78
CA ASN A 228 5.54 -6.03 -9.84
C ASN A 228 4.96 -6.84 -10.98
N LEU A 229 5.77 -7.72 -11.57
CA LEU A 229 5.29 -8.69 -12.56
C LEU A 229 4.29 -9.64 -11.92
N GLY A 230 3.06 -9.69 -12.46
CA GLY A 230 2.03 -10.58 -11.98
C GLY A 230 1.17 -10.05 -10.81
N GLU A 231 1.46 -8.86 -10.28
CA GLU A 231 0.70 -8.27 -9.17
C GLU A 231 -0.82 -8.25 -9.38
N PRO A 232 -1.38 -7.84 -10.54
CA PRO A 232 -2.82 -7.87 -10.72
C PRO A 232 -3.44 -9.26 -10.53
N LYS A 233 -2.78 -10.32 -11.05
CA LYS A 233 -3.24 -11.71 -10.88
C LYS A 233 -3.10 -12.19 -9.43
N ALA A 234 -2.10 -11.71 -8.72
CA ALA A 234 -1.89 -12.02 -7.32
C ALA A 234 -2.99 -11.38 -6.44
N ILE A 235 -3.39 -10.14 -6.74
CA ILE A 235 -4.53 -9.46 -6.11
C ILE A 235 -5.82 -10.25 -6.37
N ASP A 236 -6.09 -10.64 -7.63
CA ASP A 236 -7.25 -11.46 -7.99
C ASP A 236 -7.28 -12.77 -7.19
N ARG A 237 -6.14 -13.46 -7.10
CA ARG A 237 -6.00 -14.71 -6.35
C ARG A 237 -6.31 -14.53 -4.86
N TYR A 238 -5.72 -13.53 -4.24
CA TYR A 238 -5.94 -13.20 -2.82
C TYR A 238 -7.41 -12.89 -2.52
N ASN A 239 -8.02 -12.04 -3.34
CA ASN A 239 -9.43 -11.69 -3.23
C ASN A 239 -10.35 -12.91 -3.43
N ALA A 240 -10.01 -13.80 -4.38
CA ALA A 240 -10.78 -15.04 -4.63
C ALA A 240 -10.74 -15.98 -3.42
N LEU A 241 -9.59 -16.10 -2.74
CA LEU A 241 -9.46 -16.90 -1.52
C LEU A 241 -10.36 -16.34 -0.41
N ALA A 242 -10.34 -15.04 -0.20
CA ALA A 242 -11.18 -14.38 0.82
C ALA A 242 -12.68 -14.49 0.51
N LYS A 243 -13.08 -14.33 -0.77
CA LYS A 243 -14.47 -14.57 -1.21
C LYS A 243 -14.91 -16.01 -0.96
N ALA A 244 -14.02 -16.98 -1.17
CA ALA A 244 -14.31 -18.38 -0.92
C ALA A 244 -14.48 -18.67 0.57
N GLU A 245 -13.65 -18.08 1.43
CA GLU A 245 -13.76 -18.25 2.88
C GLU A 245 -15.04 -17.64 3.44
N ALA A 246 -15.42 -16.46 3.00
CA ALA A 246 -16.66 -15.80 3.41
C ALA A 246 -17.93 -16.61 3.09
N LYS A 247 -17.86 -17.51 2.11
CA LYS A 247 -18.97 -18.44 1.80
C LYS A 247 -19.02 -19.62 2.77
N LYS A 248 -17.89 -19.97 3.41
CA LYS A 248 -17.79 -21.12 4.32
C LYS A 248 -18.05 -20.72 5.76
N ASP A 249 -17.56 -19.53 6.17
CA ASP A 249 -17.62 -19.05 7.54
C ASP A 249 -18.42 -17.74 7.63
N PRO A 250 -19.63 -17.77 8.20
CA PRO A 250 -20.45 -16.56 8.37
C PRO A 250 -19.84 -15.51 9.30
N SER A 251 -18.82 -15.85 10.08
CA SER A 251 -18.10 -14.89 10.95
C SER A 251 -17.00 -14.13 10.21
N PHE A 252 -16.55 -14.65 9.08
CA PHE A 252 -15.64 -14.01 8.14
C PHE A 252 -16.46 -13.27 7.09
N LYS A 253 -16.45 -11.95 7.13
CA LYS A 253 -17.16 -11.12 6.15
C LYS A 253 -16.18 -10.62 5.10
N TYR A 254 -16.61 -10.60 3.85
CA TYR A 254 -15.85 -10.01 2.74
C TYR A 254 -16.52 -8.70 2.31
N PHE A 255 -15.75 -7.62 2.26
CA PHE A 255 -16.18 -6.35 1.71
C PHE A 255 -15.36 -6.03 0.46
N ASP A 256 -16.03 -5.81 -0.66
CA ASP A 256 -15.39 -5.58 -1.94
C ASP A 256 -15.04 -4.09 -2.11
N MET A 257 -13.75 -3.77 -1.93
CA MET A 257 -13.21 -2.44 -2.24
C MET A 257 -12.66 -2.34 -3.67
N ASP A 258 -12.55 -3.48 -4.37
CA ASP A 258 -11.92 -3.56 -5.67
C ASP A 258 -12.90 -3.26 -6.81
N ALA A 259 -14.06 -3.90 -6.81
CA ALA A 259 -15.05 -3.71 -7.86
C ALA A 259 -15.43 -2.22 -8.10
N PRO A 260 -15.60 -1.37 -7.07
CA PRO A 260 -15.90 0.05 -7.28
C PRO A 260 -14.81 0.85 -7.97
N VAL A 261 -13.56 0.41 -7.95
CA VAL A 261 -12.45 1.16 -8.57
C VAL A 261 -12.27 0.88 -10.06
N LEU A 262 -12.94 -0.15 -10.56
CA LEU A 262 -12.89 -0.56 -11.96
C LEU A 262 -14.00 0.12 -12.76
N ASP A 263 -13.70 0.50 -14.00
CA ASP A 263 -14.71 0.95 -14.97
C ASP A 263 -15.47 -0.25 -15.59
N ALA A 264 -16.41 0.04 -16.49
CA ALA A 264 -17.19 -0.98 -17.17
C ALA A 264 -16.36 -1.94 -18.05
N ASN A 265 -15.12 -1.58 -18.37
CA ASN A 265 -14.16 -2.39 -19.13
C ASN A 265 -13.17 -3.13 -18.22
N GLY A 266 -13.33 -3.05 -16.89
CA GLY A 266 -12.42 -3.65 -15.92
C GLY A 266 -11.10 -2.89 -15.77
N LYS A 267 -11.01 -1.63 -16.21
CA LYS A 267 -9.83 -0.79 -16.03
C LYS A 267 -9.94 0.02 -14.75
N VAL A 268 -8.81 0.14 -14.05
CA VAL A 268 -8.71 1.01 -12.87
C VAL A 268 -8.95 2.47 -13.26
N GLN A 269 -9.78 3.16 -12.47
CA GLN A 269 -10.10 4.58 -12.66
C GLN A 269 -9.07 5.47 -11.95
N PRO A 270 -8.11 6.11 -12.66
CA PRO A 270 -7.00 6.83 -12.02
C PRO A 270 -7.43 8.04 -11.19
N ASN A 271 -8.58 8.66 -11.52
CA ASN A 271 -9.15 9.81 -10.83
C ASN A 271 -9.60 9.52 -9.38
N LEU A 272 -9.58 8.25 -8.96
CA LEU A 272 -9.91 7.81 -7.61
C LEU A 272 -8.68 7.74 -6.69
N PHE A 273 -7.48 8.00 -7.23
CA PHE A 273 -6.22 7.82 -6.54
C PHE A 273 -5.47 9.14 -6.36
N LEU A 274 -4.66 9.20 -5.29
CA LEU A 274 -3.84 10.35 -4.94
C LEU A 274 -2.44 10.28 -5.58
N ASP A 275 -1.84 9.09 -5.57
CA ASP A 275 -0.44 8.85 -5.93
C ASP A 275 -0.24 7.53 -6.70
N GLY A 276 -1.30 7.07 -7.36
CA GLY A 276 -1.29 5.81 -8.11
C GLY A 276 -1.51 4.55 -7.27
N GLU A 277 -1.53 4.66 -5.95
CA GLU A 277 -1.73 3.54 -5.01
C GLU A 277 -2.84 3.83 -4.00
N HIS A 278 -2.81 4.99 -3.37
CA HIS A 278 -3.72 5.35 -2.30
C HIS A 278 -4.94 6.09 -2.84
N PHE A 279 -6.10 5.79 -2.26
CA PHE A 279 -7.31 6.54 -2.54
C PHE A 279 -7.16 8.03 -2.22
N ASN A 280 -7.75 8.87 -3.06
CA ASN A 280 -8.11 10.22 -2.72
C ASN A 280 -9.52 10.27 -2.07
N ASP A 281 -10.02 11.47 -1.75
CA ASP A 281 -11.34 11.61 -1.12
C ASP A 281 -12.48 11.02 -1.98
N LYS A 282 -12.36 11.01 -3.33
CA LYS A 282 -13.35 10.37 -4.22
C LYS A 282 -13.30 8.85 -4.12
N GLY A 283 -12.09 8.29 -4.06
CA GLY A 283 -11.89 6.84 -3.90
C GLY A 283 -12.48 6.36 -2.58
N TYR A 284 -12.18 7.04 -1.46
CA TYR A 284 -12.78 6.69 -0.17
C TYR A 284 -14.30 6.88 -0.17
N ALA A 285 -14.85 7.89 -0.86
CA ALA A 285 -16.29 8.10 -0.94
C ALA A 285 -17.06 6.94 -1.59
N LEU A 286 -16.40 6.14 -2.46
CA LEU A 286 -17.02 4.96 -3.08
C LEU A 286 -17.21 3.79 -2.10
N ILE A 287 -16.40 3.74 -1.05
CA ILE A 287 -16.39 2.64 -0.07
C ILE A 287 -16.92 3.07 1.29
N ASN A 288 -17.23 4.34 1.46
CA ASN A 288 -17.97 4.84 2.62
C ASN A 288 -19.44 4.43 2.51
N PRO A 289 -20.15 4.27 3.65
CA PRO A 289 -21.57 3.93 3.66
C PRO A 289 -22.45 5.04 3.08
#